data_c03817bcaba61dbaf5eeb4a1b0a8c519
#
_entry.id   c03817bcaba61dbaf5eeb4a1b0a8c519
#
_cell.length_a   1.000
_cell.length_b   1.000
_cell.length_c   1.000
_cell.angle_alpha   90.00
_cell.angle_beta   90.00
_cell.angle_gamma   90.00
#
_symmetry.space_group_name_H-M   'P 1'
#
loop_
_entity.id
_entity.type
_entity.pdbx_description
1 polymer ?
#
loop_
_entity_poly.entity_id
_entity_poly.type
_entity_poly.pdbx_seq_one_letter_code
_entity_poly.pdbx_strand_id
1 'polypeptide(L)'
;MCAFGEGVEKTDSNNVRLKGQKNNRKFTFIDLFAGIGGFHLAMDKLGGKCVFASELKTDLRNLYRQNFGMECSGDINKIDIKNDIKKHDVLCAGFPCQPFSKAGKQQGFNDEKDRGNLFWKIMEILEDKQPEYILLENVQNLQTHDNGNTWNVIRENLKKLYEVQCDIISPHDFGIPQHRKRIYIVGRLKSKGGLKDFKFPEHSEKINCNIKSIIDENDTDFMSLREQTKNHLEAWQNFLDLLANNNIVIPSFPIWAMEWGATYDYEKIAPCNQHRESLEGKRGKFGVELKGNSVDDMLLQLPIYAQAAMKPNEEFPEWKKNFIRWNREFYAQHKKILDEWIPKIKQPGFENSHQKFEWNCGMDKKAKPTLQDKIIQFRPSGIRVKLPTYSPALVLTTTQIPIFPWVHTPDGQTGRYMTKKEAARIQCMEELKHTPNTIAESFRAFGNAVNVEVVRRIAEKLLEVR
;
A
#
# COMPACT_ATOMS: atom_id res chain seq x y z
N MET A 1 -44.61 42.01 -10.11
CA MET A 1 -43.68 43.13 -9.89
C MET A 1 -42.39 42.59 -9.36
N CYS A 2 -41.34 43.01 -10.02
CA CYS A 2 -39.92 42.87 -9.77
C CYS A 2 -39.31 41.50 -10.02
N ALA A 3 -38.75 41.43 -11.22
CA ALA A 3 -37.66 40.59 -11.69
C ALA A 3 -36.34 40.95 -10.98
N PHE A 4 -35.51 39.96 -10.77
CA PHE A 4 -34.07 40.07 -10.93
C PHE A 4 -33.55 38.73 -11.43
N GLY A 5 -33.15 38.72 -12.67
CA GLY A 5 -32.30 37.72 -13.25
C GLY A 5 -30.84 38.13 -13.03
N GLU A 6 -29.98 37.18 -12.80
CA GLU A 6 -28.54 37.22 -13.05
C GLU A 6 -28.14 35.73 -13.07
N GLY A 7 -27.77 35.25 -14.13
CA GLY A 7 -26.59 35.11 -14.86
C GLY A 7 -25.62 34.18 -14.15
N VAL A 8 -25.87 32.81 -14.22
CA VAL A 8 -24.82 31.83 -13.87
C VAL A 8 -23.90 31.71 -15.08
N GLU A 9 -22.78 32.40 -15.04
CA GLU A 9 -21.66 32.18 -15.93
C GLU A 9 -21.14 30.76 -15.74
N LYS A 10 -21.16 30.02 -16.83
CA LYS A 10 -20.39 28.76 -16.98
C LYS A 10 -18.90 29.12 -16.91
N THR A 11 -18.26 28.90 -15.80
CA THR A 11 -16.81 28.90 -15.74
C THR A 11 -16.30 27.62 -16.38
N ASP A 12 -15.76 27.77 -17.57
CA ASP A 12 -14.96 26.79 -18.29
C ASP A 12 -13.85 26.24 -17.37
N SER A 13 -13.79 24.93 -17.27
CA SER A 13 -12.67 24.19 -16.71
C SER A 13 -11.45 24.30 -17.64
N ASN A 14 -10.84 25.46 -17.68
CA ASN A 14 -9.61 25.69 -18.40
C ASN A 14 -8.40 25.38 -17.54
N ASN A 15 -7.69 24.33 -17.96
CA ASN A 15 -6.23 24.21 -17.97
C ASN A 15 -5.50 25.39 -17.32
N VAL A 16 -5.18 25.29 -16.04
CA VAL A 16 -4.09 26.07 -15.47
C VAL A 16 -2.79 25.48 -15.98
N ARG A 17 -2.40 25.89 -17.18
CA ARG A 17 -1.02 25.76 -17.64
C ARG A 17 -0.17 26.66 -16.74
N LEU A 18 0.46 26.07 -15.73
CA LEU A 18 1.58 26.69 -15.04
C LEU A 18 2.64 27.02 -16.09
N LYS A 19 2.80 28.31 -16.39
CA LYS A 19 3.95 28.86 -17.13
C LYS A 19 5.19 28.74 -16.26
N GLY A 20 5.74 27.52 -16.10
CA GLY A 20 7.09 27.27 -15.63
C GLY A 20 8.00 27.22 -16.87
N GLN A 21 9.08 27.96 -16.85
CA GLN A 21 10.12 27.88 -17.86
C GLN A 21 10.50 26.43 -18.11
N LYS A 22 10.22 25.92 -19.33
CA LYS A 22 10.71 24.62 -19.77
C LYS A 22 12.25 24.69 -19.82
N ASN A 23 12.90 24.14 -18.81
CA ASN A 23 14.31 23.77 -18.91
C ASN A 23 14.39 22.65 -19.98
N ASN A 24 14.66 23.01 -21.20
CA ASN A 24 14.72 22.11 -22.36
C ASN A 24 16.07 21.34 -22.38
N ARG A 25 16.57 20.91 -21.21
CA ARG A 25 17.78 20.10 -21.14
C ARG A 25 17.45 18.69 -21.54
N LYS A 26 17.82 18.26 -22.72
CA LYS A 26 17.79 16.86 -23.11
C LYS A 26 18.80 16.10 -22.26
N PHE A 27 18.37 15.06 -21.55
CA PHE A 27 19.20 14.16 -20.77
C PHE A 27 18.83 12.70 -21.06
N THR A 28 19.72 11.80 -20.75
CA THR A 28 19.51 10.36 -20.90
C THR A 28 19.34 9.67 -19.55
N PHE A 29 18.53 8.65 -19.51
CA PHE A 29 18.34 7.86 -18.29
C PHE A 29 18.22 6.37 -18.57
N ILE A 30 18.40 5.57 -17.51
CA ILE A 30 18.08 4.14 -17.50
C ILE A 30 17.02 3.85 -16.43
N ASP A 31 16.18 2.85 -16.70
CA ASP A 31 15.09 2.41 -15.81
C ASP A 31 15.30 0.95 -15.41
N LEU A 32 15.79 0.72 -14.19
CA LEU A 32 16.06 -0.62 -13.66
C LEU A 32 14.89 -1.11 -12.80
N PHE A 33 14.56 -2.39 -12.94
CA PHE A 33 13.37 -2.97 -12.30
C PHE A 33 12.09 -2.24 -12.74
N ALA A 34 12.03 -1.95 -14.03
CA ALA A 34 11.15 -0.95 -14.64
C ALA A 34 9.65 -1.21 -14.44
N GLY A 35 9.25 -2.46 -14.18
CA GLY A 35 7.84 -2.82 -14.06
C GLY A 35 7.07 -2.43 -15.33
N ILE A 36 6.06 -1.59 -15.17
CA ILE A 36 5.28 -1.03 -16.29
C ILE A 36 5.74 0.39 -16.70
N GLY A 37 6.92 0.85 -16.23
CA GLY A 37 7.55 2.09 -16.68
C GLY A 37 7.17 3.36 -15.90
N GLY A 38 7.04 3.27 -14.58
CA GLY A 38 6.72 4.44 -13.76
C GLY A 38 7.81 5.52 -13.77
N PHE A 39 9.08 5.13 -13.68
CA PHE A 39 10.19 6.05 -13.85
C PHE A 39 10.26 6.58 -15.29
N HIS A 40 10.06 5.72 -16.28
CA HIS A 40 10.05 6.13 -17.70
C HIS A 40 9.07 7.27 -17.94
N LEU A 41 7.79 7.09 -17.55
CA LEU A 41 6.78 8.14 -17.69
C LEU A 41 7.16 9.46 -17.00
N ALA A 42 7.74 9.38 -15.81
CA ALA A 42 8.13 10.57 -15.06
C ALA A 42 9.27 11.32 -15.73
N MET A 43 10.29 10.60 -16.20
CA MET A 43 11.48 11.20 -16.83
C MET A 43 11.18 11.71 -18.24
N ASP A 44 10.32 11.04 -19.00
CA ASP A 44 9.84 11.48 -20.32
C ASP A 44 9.12 12.84 -20.22
N LYS A 45 8.28 13.04 -19.19
CA LYS A 45 7.62 14.33 -18.91
C LYS A 45 8.62 15.49 -18.68
N LEU A 46 9.84 15.19 -18.31
CA LEU A 46 10.91 16.14 -18.10
C LEU A 46 11.84 16.29 -19.33
N GLY A 47 11.53 15.59 -20.43
CA GLY A 47 12.32 15.62 -21.67
C GLY A 47 13.52 14.66 -21.67
N GLY A 48 13.55 13.69 -20.76
CA GLY A 48 14.55 12.63 -20.71
C GLY A 48 14.36 11.63 -21.86
N LYS A 49 15.46 10.97 -22.25
CA LYS A 49 15.45 9.85 -23.20
C LYS A 49 15.92 8.59 -22.50
N CYS A 50 15.06 7.59 -22.40
CA CYS A 50 15.46 6.27 -21.92
C CYS A 50 16.41 5.60 -22.92
N VAL A 51 17.56 5.13 -22.44
CA VAL A 51 18.59 4.47 -23.26
C VAL A 51 18.81 3.01 -22.88
N PHE A 52 18.27 2.58 -21.74
CA PHE A 52 18.28 1.20 -21.29
C PHE A 52 17.16 0.99 -20.24
N ALA A 53 16.51 -0.16 -20.30
CA ALA A 53 15.56 -0.60 -19.28
C ALA A 53 15.71 -2.10 -19.00
N SER A 54 15.43 -2.53 -17.76
CA SER A 54 15.41 -3.94 -17.40
C SER A 54 14.24 -4.29 -16.48
N GLU A 55 13.60 -5.43 -16.76
CA GLU A 55 12.51 -6.00 -15.94
C GLU A 55 12.55 -7.53 -16.05
N LEU A 56 12.45 -8.22 -14.92
CA LEU A 56 12.54 -9.67 -14.88
C LEU A 56 11.37 -10.36 -15.57
N LYS A 57 10.14 -9.85 -15.38
CA LYS A 57 8.90 -10.46 -15.86
C LYS A 57 8.64 -10.20 -17.32
N THR A 58 8.49 -11.28 -18.10
CA THR A 58 8.29 -11.20 -19.55
C THR A 58 7.03 -10.46 -19.96
N ASP A 59 5.92 -10.66 -19.24
CA ASP A 59 4.66 -9.97 -19.45
C ASP A 59 4.80 -8.45 -19.29
N LEU A 60 5.50 -7.99 -18.26
CA LEU A 60 5.77 -6.57 -18.03
C LEU A 60 6.73 -5.99 -19.07
N ARG A 61 7.78 -6.75 -19.51
CA ARG A 61 8.65 -6.32 -20.62
C ARG A 61 7.89 -6.11 -21.92
N ASN A 62 6.94 -7.00 -22.22
CA ASN A 62 6.11 -6.87 -23.41
C ASN A 62 5.23 -5.61 -23.35
N LEU A 63 4.62 -5.32 -22.20
CA LEU A 63 3.85 -4.10 -21.99
C LEU A 63 4.75 -2.86 -22.07
N TYR A 64 5.94 -2.90 -21.50
CA TYR A 64 6.92 -1.82 -21.58
C TYR A 64 7.26 -1.51 -23.03
N ARG A 65 7.58 -2.52 -23.85
CA ARG A 65 7.83 -2.36 -25.29
C ARG A 65 6.65 -1.76 -26.03
N GLN A 66 5.43 -2.23 -25.75
CA GLN A 66 4.20 -1.71 -26.38
C GLN A 66 3.92 -0.24 -26.04
N ASN A 67 4.19 0.16 -24.82
CA ASN A 67 3.94 1.53 -24.35
C ASN A 67 5.03 2.52 -24.78
N PHE A 68 6.31 2.12 -24.77
CA PHE A 68 7.45 3.02 -24.97
C PHE A 68 8.20 2.81 -26.28
N GLY A 69 7.85 1.80 -27.08
CA GLY A 69 8.50 1.54 -28.37
C GLY A 69 9.98 1.13 -28.28
N MET A 70 10.43 0.68 -27.09
CA MET A 70 11.80 0.23 -26.88
C MET A 70 11.87 -1.12 -26.20
N GLU A 71 12.94 -1.86 -26.45
CA GLU A 71 13.17 -3.13 -25.79
C GLU A 71 13.51 -2.93 -24.30
N CYS A 72 12.95 -3.80 -23.47
CA CYS A 72 13.26 -3.91 -22.06
C CYS A 72 14.01 -5.23 -21.82
N SER A 73 15.24 -5.15 -21.36
CA SER A 73 16.09 -6.29 -21.08
C SER A 73 15.54 -7.14 -19.92
N GLY A 74 15.98 -8.40 -19.83
CA GLY A 74 15.52 -9.34 -18.82
C GLY A 74 16.18 -9.17 -17.45
N ASP A 75 16.63 -10.30 -16.90
CA ASP A 75 17.30 -10.34 -15.61
C ASP A 75 18.57 -9.50 -15.58
N ILE A 76 18.61 -8.48 -14.75
CA ILE A 76 19.73 -7.55 -14.61
C ILE A 76 21.05 -8.27 -14.24
N ASN A 77 20.98 -9.42 -13.58
CA ASN A 77 22.16 -10.19 -13.23
C ASN A 77 22.85 -10.84 -14.45
N LYS A 78 22.14 -10.94 -15.58
CA LYS A 78 22.64 -11.52 -16.83
C LYS A 78 23.11 -10.47 -17.83
N ILE A 79 23.02 -9.20 -17.49
CA ILE A 79 23.38 -8.08 -18.36
C ILE A 79 24.90 -7.83 -18.30
N ASP A 80 25.52 -7.70 -19.47
CA ASP A 80 26.89 -7.20 -19.59
C ASP A 80 26.89 -5.66 -19.46
N ILE A 81 27.23 -5.20 -18.26
CA ILE A 81 27.17 -3.77 -17.92
C ILE A 81 28.00 -2.94 -18.91
N LYS A 82 29.16 -3.41 -19.33
CA LYS A 82 30.07 -2.66 -20.20
C LYS A 82 29.53 -2.48 -21.60
N ASN A 83 28.94 -3.55 -22.16
CA ASN A 83 28.52 -3.58 -23.55
C ASN A 83 27.05 -3.24 -23.74
N ASP A 84 26.15 -3.66 -22.83
CA ASP A 84 24.71 -3.49 -22.99
C ASP A 84 24.20 -2.14 -22.46
N ILE A 85 24.83 -1.61 -21.39
CA ILE A 85 24.41 -0.35 -20.78
C ILE A 85 25.26 0.80 -21.31
N LYS A 86 24.62 1.70 -22.07
CA LYS A 86 25.27 2.92 -22.57
C LYS A 86 25.48 3.94 -21.44
N LYS A 87 26.43 4.87 -21.66
CA LYS A 87 26.58 6.04 -20.79
C LYS A 87 25.28 6.83 -20.74
N HIS A 88 24.89 7.26 -19.56
CA HIS A 88 23.64 7.96 -19.29
C HIS A 88 23.83 8.99 -18.17
N ASP A 89 22.90 9.94 -18.07
CA ASP A 89 22.97 11.01 -17.10
C ASP A 89 22.31 10.65 -15.76
N VAL A 90 21.23 9.85 -15.78
CA VAL A 90 20.44 9.49 -14.61
C VAL A 90 20.22 7.99 -14.53
N LEU A 91 20.47 7.38 -13.37
CA LEU A 91 20.05 6.01 -13.05
C LEU A 91 18.80 6.05 -12.18
N CYS A 92 17.72 5.45 -12.66
CA CYS A 92 16.46 5.25 -11.95
C CYS A 92 16.31 3.78 -11.56
N ALA A 93 15.92 3.47 -10.30
CA ALA A 93 15.68 2.11 -9.88
C ALA A 93 14.67 2.01 -8.71
N GLY A 94 13.60 1.23 -8.90
CA GLY A 94 12.68 0.79 -7.84
C GLY A 94 13.04 -0.64 -7.42
N PHE A 95 14.09 -0.82 -6.64
CA PHE A 95 14.62 -2.14 -6.34
C PHE A 95 13.88 -2.82 -5.17
N PRO A 96 13.74 -4.18 -5.17
CA PRO A 96 13.09 -4.89 -4.07
C PRO A 96 13.93 -4.82 -2.79
N CYS A 97 13.26 -4.70 -1.63
CA CYS A 97 13.90 -4.77 -0.32
C CYS A 97 14.27 -6.23 -0.02
N GLN A 98 15.55 -6.54 -0.11
CA GLN A 98 16.10 -7.85 0.26
C GLN A 98 17.04 -7.70 1.45
N PRO A 99 17.02 -8.64 2.43
CA PRO A 99 17.95 -8.60 3.56
C PRO A 99 19.38 -8.86 3.06
N PHE A 100 20.33 -8.09 3.58
CA PHE A 100 21.75 -8.38 3.40
C PHE A 100 22.15 -9.53 4.33
N SER A 101 22.88 -10.53 3.83
CA SER A 101 23.36 -11.60 4.69
C SER A 101 24.40 -11.06 5.70
N LYS A 102 24.39 -11.61 6.92
CA LYS A 102 25.36 -11.21 7.96
C LYS A 102 26.81 -11.56 7.58
N ALA A 103 27.00 -12.50 6.66
CA ALA A 103 28.31 -12.96 6.19
C ALA A 103 28.98 -11.92 5.26
N GLY A 104 28.22 -11.16 4.47
CA GLY A 104 28.76 -10.16 3.54
C GLY A 104 29.43 -8.95 4.20
N LYS A 105 29.26 -8.73 5.51
CA LYS A 105 29.93 -7.63 6.22
C LYS A 105 31.46 -7.73 6.31
N GLN A 106 32.03 -8.92 6.13
CA GLN A 106 33.47 -9.15 6.35
C GLN A 106 34.31 -9.40 5.08
N GLN A 107 33.70 -9.72 3.92
CA GLN A 107 34.43 -10.19 2.75
C GLN A 107 34.32 -9.31 1.48
N GLY A 108 33.54 -8.21 1.51
CA GLY A 108 33.41 -7.31 0.34
C GLY A 108 32.68 -7.97 -0.86
N PHE A 109 32.91 -7.44 -2.05
CA PHE A 109 32.24 -7.80 -3.31
C PHE A 109 32.42 -9.25 -3.80
N ASN A 110 33.17 -10.09 -3.07
CA ASN A 110 33.56 -11.44 -3.53
C ASN A 110 32.71 -12.62 -2.96
N ASP A 111 31.68 -12.36 -2.16
CA ASP A 111 30.83 -13.43 -1.64
C ASP A 111 29.75 -13.81 -2.68
N GLU A 112 29.76 -15.07 -3.14
CA GLU A 112 28.77 -15.58 -4.10
C GLU A 112 27.34 -15.54 -3.62
N LYS A 113 27.11 -15.54 -2.29
CA LYS A 113 25.77 -15.45 -1.68
C LYS A 113 25.21 -14.03 -1.71
N ASP A 114 26.06 -13.00 -1.72
CA ASP A 114 25.63 -11.59 -1.79
C ASP A 114 25.45 -11.11 -3.23
N ARG A 115 26.00 -11.80 -4.24
CA ARG A 115 25.78 -11.47 -5.66
C ARG A 115 24.31 -11.60 -6.10
N GLY A 116 23.48 -12.28 -5.33
CA GLY A 116 22.02 -12.34 -5.54
C GLY A 116 21.28 -11.07 -5.08
N ASN A 117 21.91 -10.15 -4.37
CA ASN A 117 21.27 -8.93 -3.94
C ASN A 117 21.31 -7.85 -5.03
N LEU A 118 20.14 -7.45 -5.49
CA LEU A 118 19.98 -6.55 -6.63
C LEU A 118 20.54 -5.13 -6.37
N PHE A 119 20.71 -4.72 -5.13
CA PHE A 119 21.39 -3.47 -4.80
C PHE A 119 22.87 -3.49 -5.23
N TRP A 120 23.58 -4.61 -5.07
CA TRP A 120 24.97 -4.71 -5.52
C TRP A 120 25.09 -4.58 -7.01
N LYS A 121 24.09 -5.05 -7.77
CA LYS A 121 24.07 -4.87 -9.22
C LYS A 121 23.89 -3.40 -9.61
N ILE A 122 23.12 -2.65 -8.83
CA ILE A 122 23.07 -1.18 -8.99
C ILE A 122 24.47 -0.59 -8.74
N MET A 123 25.15 -0.99 -7.67
CA MET A 123 26.50 -0.48 -7.35
C MET A 123 27.50 -0.76 -8.45
N GLU A 124 27.52 -1.97 -9.05
CA GLU A 124 28.38 -2.31 -10.19
C GLU A 124 28.14 -1.34 -11.38
N ILE A 125 26.87 -1.05 -11.68
CA ILE A 125 26.53 -0.08 -12.76
C ILE A 125 26.99 1.32 -12.40
N LEU A 126 26.83 1.76 -11.15
CA LEU A 126 27.26 3.06 -10.69
C LEU A 126 28.78 3.22 -10.73
N GLU A 127 29.54 2.19 -10.43
CA GLU A 127 31.01 2.19 -10.50
C GLU A 127 31.52 2.25 -11.95
N ASP A 128 30.88 1.52 -12.88
CA ASP A 128 31.30 1.46 -14.28
C ASP A 128 30.84 2.71 -15.08
N LYS A 129 29.56 3.10 -14.94
CA LYS A 129 28.97 4.15 -15.79
C LYS A 129 29.02 5.55 -15.19
N GLN A 130 29.08 5.68 -13.87
CA GLN A 130 29.16 6.95 -13.14
C GLN A 130 28.15 8.01 -13.65
N PRO A 131 26.82 7.69 -13.69
CA PRO A 131 25.82 8.67 -14.06
C PRO A 131 25.90 9.91 -13.13
N GLU A 132 25.61 11.09 -13.66
CA GLU A 132 25.66 12.31 -12.83
C GLU A 132 24.65 12.24 -11.67
N TYR A 133 23.46 11.67 -11.91
CA TYR A 133 22.39 11.61 -10.92
C TYR A 133 21.90 10.18 -10.69
N ILE A 134 21.44 9.93 -9.48
CA ILE A 134 20.71 8.70 -9.11
C ILE A 134 19.37 9.05 -8.47
N LEU A 135 18.32 8.29 -8.79
CA LEU A 135 17.01 8.37 -8.18
C LEU A 135 16.49 6.96 -7.90
N LEU A 136 16.54 6.56 -6.63
CA LEU A 136 16.17 5.24 -6.20
C LEU A 136 14.90 5.30 -5.34
N GLU A 137 14.05 4.26 -5.41
CA GLU A 137 12.85 4.13 -4.58
C GLU A 137 12.83 2.78 -3.86
N ASN A 138 12.26 2.79 -2.65
CA ASN A 138 11.98 1.56 -1.91
C ASN A 138 10.83 1.76 -0.90
N VAL A 139 10.42 0.69 -0.23
CA VAL A 139 9.46 0.76 0.87
C VAL A 139 10.02 1.55 2.04
N GLN A 140 9.17 2.31 2.77
CA GLN A 140 9.63 3.12 3.91
C GLN A 140 10.37 2.31 4.97
N ASN A 141 10.00 1.02 5.15
CA ASN A 141 10.61 0.14 6.16
C ASN A 141 12.09 -0.18 5.86
N LEU A 142 12.63 0.22 4.70
CA LEU A 142 14.06 0.07 4.40
C LEU A 142 14.94 0.69 5.47
N GLN A 143 14.53 1.82 6.06
CA GLN A 143 15.30 2.53 7.10
C GLN A 143 15.35 1.77 8.43
N THR A 144 14.32 1.00 8.74
CA THR A 144 14.23 0.25 10.01
C THR A 144 14.50 -1.24 9.85
N HIS A 145 14.61 -1.71 8.61
CA HIS A 145 14.84 -3.11 8.30
C HIS A 145 16.18 -3.59 8.91
N ASP A 146 16.15 -4.77 9.54
CA ASP A 146 17.31 -5.34 10.26
C ASP A 146 17.95 -4.33 11.25
N ASN A 147 17.13 -3.69 12.08
CA ASN A 147 17.55 -2.65 13.04
C ASN A 147 18.35 -1.49 12.39
N GLY A 148 18.00 -1.13 11.14
CA GLY A 148 18.66 -0.07 10.37
C GLY A 148 19.94 -0.51 9.65
N ASN A 149 20.39 -1.74 9.80
CA ASN A 149 21.60 -2.24 9.14
C ASN A 149 21.49 -2.17 7.62
N THR A 150 20.34 -2.58 7.05
CA THR A 150 20.11 -2.55 5.60
C THR A 150 20.31 -1.15 5.04
N TRP A 151 19.70 -0.14 5.66
CA TRP A 151 19.84 1.25 5.25
C TRP A 151 21.28 1.76 5.37
N ASN A 152 21.96 1.44 6.47
CA ASN A 152 23.34 1.87 6.67
C ASN A 152 24.27 1.30 5.59
N VAL A 153 24.13 0.03 5.21
CA VAL A 153 24.93 -0.58 4.13
C VAL A 153 24.68 0.14 2.81
N ILE A 154 23.42 0.37 2.42
CA ILE A 154 23.07 1.07 1.20
C ILE A 154 23.68 2.49 1.18
N ARG A 155 23.44 3.26 2.23
CA ARG A 155 23.88 4.64 2.34
C ARG A 155 25.40 4.77 2.27
N GLU A 156 26.14 3.97 3.02
CA GLU A 156 27.61 4.05 3.06
C GLU A 156 28.25 3.62 1.73
N ASN A 157 27.67 2.66 0.99
CA ASN A 157 28.16 2.31 -0.33
C ASN A 157 27.86 3.41 -1.38
N LEU A 158 26.66 3.95 -1.41
CA LEU A 158 26.33 5.06 -2.30
C LEU A 158 27.22 6.28 -2.02
N LYS A 159 27.50 6.58 -0.76
CA LYS A 159 28.37 7.69 -0.36
C LYS A 159 29.82 7.57 -0.81
N LYS A 160 30.27 6.41 -1.27
CA LYS A 160 31.63 6.31 -1.85
C LYS A 160 31.76 7.17 -3.12
N LEU A 161 30.73 7.22 -3.93
CA LEU A 161 30.72 7.90 -5.22
C LEU A 161 29.86 9.18 -5.23
N TYR A 162 28.73 9.16 -4.53
CA TYR A 162 27.69 10.19 -4.57
C TYR A 162 27.57 10.93 -3.25
N GLU A 163 27.18 12.19 -3.31
CA GLU A 163 26.50 12.84 -2.21
C GLU A 163 25.02 12.46 -2.28
N VAL A 164 24.46 11.94 -1.19
CA VAL A 164 23.10 11.37 -1.18
C VAL A 164 22.22 11.97 -0.10
N GLN A 165 20.96 12.18 -0.42
CA GLN A 165 19.89 12.54 0.50
C GLN A 165 18.71 11.59 0.32
N CYS A 166 17.85 11.48 1.33
CA CYS A 166 16.62 10.69 1.22
C CYS A 166 15.49 11.35 2.00
N ASP A 167 14.26 11.07 1.54
CA ASP A 167 13.04 11.49 2.22
C ASP A 167 11.95 10.42 2.08
N ILE A 168 10.98 10.42 3.02
CA ILE A 168 9.81 9.54 2.97
C ILE A 168 8.61 10.35 2.50
N ILE A 169 8.18 10.10 1.30
CA ILE A 169 7.11 10.84 0.62
C ILE A 169 5.98 9.91 0.24
N SER A 170 4.76 10.42 0.30
CA SER A 170 3.57 9.73 -0.16
C SER A 170 2.80 10.56 -1.19
N PRO A 171 2.12 9.95 -2.18
CA PRO A 171 1.35 10.69 -3.18
C PRO A 171 0.34 11.68 -2.59
N HIS A 172 -0.28 11.36 -1.43
CA HIS A 172 -1.24 12.27 -0.80
C HIS A 172 -0.60 13.57 -0.30
N ASP A 173 0.71 13.60 -0.06
CA ASP A 173 1.46 14.79 0.32
C ASP A 173 1.49 15.83 -0.81
N PHE A 174 1.09 15.43 -2.02
CA PHE A 174 0.93 16.27 -3.22
C PHE A 174 -0.52 16.35 -3.71
N GLY A 175 -1.50 15.95 -2.91
CA GLY A 175 -2.91 16.00 -3.27
C GLY A 175 -3.41 14.83 -4.12
N ILE A 176 -2.58 13.83 -4.37
CA ILE A 176 -2.98 12.60 -5.08
C ILE A 176 -3.65 11.67 -4.06
N PRO A 177 -4.86 11.16 -4.31
CA PRO A 177 -5.63 10.46 -3.27
C PRO A 177 -5.15 9.02 -3.02
N GLN A 178 -3.86 8.85 -2.68
CA GLN A 178 -3.25 7.59 -2.30
C GLN A 178 -2.29 7.73 -1.12
N HIS A 179 -2.51 6.97 -0.07
CA HIS A 179 -1.55 6.85 1.03
C HIS A 179 -0.57 5.70 0.75
N ARG A 180 0.65 6.06 0.29
CA ARG A 180 1.71 5.13 -0.09
C ARG A 180 3.07 5.71 0.27
N LYS A 181 3.47 5.62 1.53
CA LYS A 181 4.79 6.11 1.97
C LYS A 181 5.91 5.26 1.36
N ARG A 182 6.85 5.94 0.71
CA ARG A 182 8.05 5.34 0.11
C ARG A 182 9.28 6.18 0.45
N ILE A 183 10.41 5.54 0.64
CA ILE A 183 11.69 6.23 0.72
C ILE A 183 12.17 6.50 -0.71
N TYR A 184 12.48 7.75 -0.99
CA TYR A 184 13.18 8.18 -2.20
C TYR A 184 14.59 8.59 -1.83
N ILE A 185 15.56 8.04 -2.55
CA ILE A 185 16.99 8.30 -2.37
C ILE A 185 17.48 8.99 -3.62
N VAL A 186 18.00 10.17 -3.48
CA VAL A 186 18.63 10.94 -4.57
C VAL A 186 20.10 11.09 -4.31
N GLY A 187 20.88 11.18 -5.40
CA GLY A 187 22.29 11.45 -5.30
C GLY A 187 22.82 12.17 -6.53
N ARG A 188 23.87 12.97 -6.33
CA ARG A 188 24.69 13.51 -7.40
C ARG A 188 26.13 13.12 -7.20
N LEU A 189 26.79 12.78 -8.31
CA LEU A 189 28.17 12.34 -8.31
C LEU A 189 29.08 13.41 -7.69
N LYS A 190 29.94 13.02 -6.73
CA LYS A 190 30.80 13.97 -6.00
C LYS A 190 31.73 14.71 -6.93
N SER A 191 32.30 14.06 -7.97
CA SER A 191 33.15 14.67 -8.99
C SER A 191 32.41 15.70 -9.84
N LYS A 192 31.07 15.77 -9.77
CA LYS A 192 30.23 16.77 -10.43
C LYS A 192 29.68 17.82 -9.46
N GLY A 193 30.21 17.92 -8.26
CA GLY A 193 29.88 18.94 -7.28
C GLY A 193 28.92 18.51 -6.17
N GLY A 194 28.39 17.27 -6.20
CA GLY A 194 27.47 16.76 -5.19
C GLY A 194 26.09 17.42 -5.17
N LEU A 195 25.33 17.21 -4.12
CA LEU A 195 23.95 17.69 -3.94
C LEU A 195 23.85 19.08 -3.25
N LYS A 196 24.85 19.95 -3.39
CA LYS A 196 24.79 21.31 -2.83
C LYS A 196 23.44 21.94 -3.17
N ASP A 197 22.77 22.55 -2.24
CA ASP A 197 21.49 23.25 -2.43
C ASP A 197 20.28 22.40 -2.85
N PHE A 198 20.43 21.09 -2.99
CA PHE A 198 19.26 20.23 -3.26
C PHE A 198 18.29 20.22 -2.07
N LYS A 199 17.02 20.40 -2.38
CA LYS A 199 15.92 20.21 -1.44
C LYS A 199 14.85 19.38 -2.11
N PHE A 200 14.33 18.39 -1.40
CA PHE A 200 13.13 17.68 -1.85
C PHE A 200 11.98 18.67 -2.11
N PRO A 201 11.08 18.38 -3.06
CA PRO A 201 9.92 19.23 -3.29
C PRO A 201 9.13 19.40 -1.99
N GLU A 202 8.63 20.62 -1.73
CA GLU A 202 7.76 20.86 -0.59
C GLU A 202 6.54 19.95 -0.66
N HIS A 203 6.27 19.26 0.43
CA HIS A 203 5.14 18.34 0.56
C HIS A 203 4.51 18.45 1.94
N SER A 204 3.23 18.11 2.07
CA SER A 204 2.50 18.24 3.33
C SER A 204 1.43 17.17 3.48
N GLU A 205 1.45 16.46 4.59
CA GLU A 205 0.37 15.52 4.96
C GLU A 205 -0.99 16.23 5.20
N LYS A 206 -1.02 17.57 5.28
CA LYS A 206 -2.24 18.36 5.51
C LYS A 206 -3.01 18.69 4.24
N ILE A 207 -2.56 18.28 3.07
CA ILE A 207 -3.29 18.52 1.82
C ILE A 207 -4.56 17.66 1.81
N ASN A 208 -5.70 18.31 1.59
CA ASN A 208 -6.97 17.62 1.47
C ASN A 208 -7.03 16.84 0.16
N CYS A 209 -7.03 15.52 0.26
CA CYS A 209 -7.28 14.64 -0.86
C CYS A 209 -8.76 14.22 -0.88
N ASN A 210 -9.28 13.98 -2.08
CA ASN A 210 -10.61 13.45 -2.26
C ASN A 210 -10.57 12.31 -3.28
N ILE A 211 -10.90 11.10 -2.84
CA ILE A 211 -10.90 9.92 -3.70
C ILE A 211 -11.87 10.06 -4.89
N LYS A 212 -12.90 10.87 -4.74
CA LYS A 212 -13.88 11.11 -5.83
C LYS A 212 -13.23 11.71 -7.08
N SER A 213 -12.07 12.37 -6.95
CA SER A 213 -11.36 12.94 -8.10
C SER A 213 -10.85 11.91 -9.11
N ILE A 214 -10.74 10.64 -8.71
CA ILE A 214 -10.27 9.57 -9.60
C ILE A 214 -11.41 8.66 -10.07
N ILE A 215 -12.61 8.77 -9.48
CA ILE A 215 -13.76 7.91 -9.80
C ILE A 215 -14.27 8.20 -11.21
N ASP A 216 -14.59 7.12 -11.91
CA ASP A 216 -15.20 7.14 -13.25
C ASP A 216 -16.45 6.26 -13.24
N GLU A 217 -17.61 6.89 -13.05
CA GLU A 217 -18.89 6.17 -13.00
C GLU A 217 -19.31 5.59 -14.37
N ASN A 218 -18.68 6.06 -15.45
CA ASN A 218 -18.93 5.59 -16.82
C ASN A 218 -17.96 4.48 -17.25
N ASP A 219 -17.02 4.06 -16.40
CA ASP A 219 -16.10 2.98 -16.73
C ASP A 219 -16.85 1.65 -16.82
N THR A 220 -16.87 1.05 -18.01
CA THR A 220 -17.54 -0.23 -18.28
C THR A 220 -16.71 -1.45 -17.89
N ASP A 221 -15.41 -1.29 -17.64
CA ASP A 221 -14.51 -2.35 -17.15
C ASP A 221 -14.46 -2.35 -15.61
N PHE A 222 -15.60 -2.60 -15.00
CA PHE A 222 -15.74 -2.62 -13.54
C PHE A 222 -16.11 -4.03 -13.04
N MET A 223 -15.89 -4.25 -11.75
CA MET A 223 -16.29 -5.47 -11.04
C MET A 223 -17.34 -5.13 -9.99
N SER A 224 -18.56 -5.64 -10.16
CA SER A 224 -19.66 -5.52 -9.20
C SER A 224 -19.33 -6.25 -7.89
N LEU A 225 -19.97 -5.83 -6.80
CA LEU A 225 -19.84 -6.51 -5.53
C LEU A 225 -20.49 -7.89 -5.61
N ARG A 226 -19.73 -8.91 -5.15
CA ARG A 226 -20.26 -10.26 -4.98
C ARG A 226 -21.32 -10.28 -3.87
N GLU A 227 -22.33 -11.13 -3.97
CA GLU A 227 -23.39 -11.24 -2.94
C GLU A 227 -22.81 -11.47 -1.53
N GLN A 228 -21.82 -12.35 -1.39
CA GLN A 228 -21.15 -12.55 -0.12
C GLN A 228 -20.52 -11.24 0.44
N THR A 229 -19.96 -10.41 -0.43
CA THR A 229 -19.41 -9.11 -0.02
C THR A 229 -20.50 -8.16 0.43
N LYS A 230 -21.64 -8.11 -0.29
CA LYS A 230 -22.80 -7.31 0.10
C LYS A 230 -23.34 -7.75 1.47
N ASN A 231 -23.47 -9.06 1.70
CA ASN A 231 -23.91 -9.62 2.98
C ASN A 231 -22.97 -9.22 4.14
N HIS A 232 -21.65 -9.23 3.89
CA HIS A 232 -20.70 -8.76 4.91
C HIS A 232 -20.87 -7.27 5.22
N LEU A 233 -21.03 -6.43 4.19
CA LEU A 233 -21.24 -4.99 4.36
C LEU A 233 -22.57 -4.72 5.08
N GLU A 234 -23.62 -5.41 4.73
CA GLU A 234 -24.94 -5.29 5.38
C GLU A 234 -24.86 -5.65 6.86
N ALA A 235 -24.22 -6.78 7.20
CA ALA A 235 -24.06 -7.19 8.60
C ALA A 235 -23.33 -6.13 9.42
N TRP A 236 -22.23 -5.55 8.88
CA TRP A 236 -21.49 -4.49 9.57
C TRP A 236 -22.22 -3.15 9.57
N GLN A 237 -23.01 -2.81 8.54
CA GLN A 237 -23.89 -1.65 8.60
C GLN A 237 -24.94 -1.81 9.70
N ASN A 238 -25.56 -2.99 9.82
CA ASN A 238 -26.48 -3.32 10.92
C ASN A 238 -25.82 -3.17 12.29
N PHE A 239 -24.53 -3.51 12.43
CA PHE A 239 -23.78 -3.25 13.67
C PHE A 239 -23.64 -1.76 13.96
N LEU A 240 -23.26 -0.95 12.97
CA LEU A 240 -23.17 0.50 13.13
C LEU A 240 -24.52 1.12 13.50
N ASP A 241 -25.59 0.67 12.87
CA ASP A 241 -26.97 1.09 13.16
C ASP A 241 -27.39 0.72 14.58
N LEU A 242 -27.05 -0.49 15.01
CA LEU A 242 -27.34 -0.96 16.36
C LEU A 242 -26.65 -0.10 17.42
N LEU A 243 -25.37 0.21 17.23
CA LEU A 243 -24.63 1.08 18.14
C LEU A 243 -25.24 2.50 18.18
N ALA A 244 -25.52 3.08 17.01
CA ALA A 244 -26.09 4.41 16.90
C ALA A 244 -27.47 4.52 17.56
N ASN A 245 -28.35 3.54 17.33
CA ASN A 245 -29.69 3.51 17.89
C ASN A 245 -29.70 3.37 19.43
N ASN A 246 -28.62 2.84 20.01
CA ASN A 246 -28.44 2.68 21.44
C ASN A 246 -27.50 3.73 22.06
N ASN A 247 -27.12 4.78 21.30
CA ASN A 247 -26.17 5.81 21.73
C ASN A 247 -24.81 5.26 22.19
N ILE A 248 -24.36 4.13 21.62
CA ILE A 248 -23.08 3.53 21.91
C ILE A 248 -22.04 4.06 20.92
N VAL A 249 -20.94 4.57 21.43
CA VAL A 249 -19.84 5.09 20.63
C VAL A 249 -19.10 3.93 19.98
N ILE A 250 -18.78 4.08 18.67
CA ILE A 250 -17.97 3.09 17.97
C ILE A 250 -16.57 3.08 18.61
N PRO A 251 -16.05 1.90 19.02
CA PRO A 251 -14.73 1.79 19.60
C PRO A 251 -13.63 2.29 18.67
N SER A 252 -12.60 2.93 19.23
CA SER A 252 -11.41 3.39 18.49
C SER A 252 -10.41 2.26 18.23
N PHE A 253 -10.60 1.09 18.82
CA PHE A 253 -9.80 -0.10 18.61
C PHE A 253 -10.48 -1.06 17.61
N PRO A 254 -9.73 -1.96 16.96
CA PRO A 254 -10.30 -2.98 16.08
C PRO A 254 -11.29 -3.90 16.81
N ILE A 255 -12.49 -4.01 16.29
CA ILE A 255 -13.50 -4.96 16.78
C ILE A 255 -13.08 -6.38 16.37
N TRP A 256 -12.98 -7.26 17.33
CA TRP A 256 -12.74 -8.68 17.18
C TRP A 256 -13.93 -9.44 17.77
N ALA A 257 -15.03 -9.51 17.02
CA ALA A 257 -16.29 -10.02 17.51
C ALA A 257 -16.20 -11.49 17.99
N MET A 258 -15.23 -12.27 17.49
CA MET A 258 -14.98 -13.62 17.96
C MET A 258 -14.52 -13.69 19.44
N GLU A 259 -14.03 -12.59 20.02
CA GLU A 259 -13.69 -12.53 21.45
C GLU A 259 -14.86 -12.28 22.39
N TRP A 260 -16.02 -11.95 21.84
CA TRP A 260 -17.19 -11.63 22.63
C TRP A 260 -17.71 -12.86 23.36
N GLY A 261 -17.72 -12.78 24.68
CA GLY A 261 -18.09 -13.87 25.57
C GLY A 261 -17.02 -14.94 25.80
N ALA A 262 -15.83 -14.80 25.17
CA ALA A 262 -14.69 -15.69 25.40
C ALA A 262 -14.10 -15.48 26.81
N THR A 263 -13.64 -16.59 27.42
CA THR A 263 -13.06 -16.57 28.78
C THR A 263 -11.75 -17.36 28.90
N TYR A 264 -11.23 -17.90 27.80
CA TYR A 264 -9.92 -18.57 27.78
C TYR A 264 -8.79 -17.61 28.19
N ASP A 265 -7.76 -18.15 28.85
CA ASP A 265 -6.63 -17.36 29.29
C ASP A 265 -5.67 -17.05 28.13
N TYR A 266 -5.00 -15.89 28.14
CA TYR A 266 -4.14 -15.44 27.03
C TYR A 266 -2.99 -14.55 27.50
N GLU A 267 -2.94 -14.17 28.77
CA GLU A 267 -2.02 -13.12 29.24
C GLU A 267 -0.61 -13.62 29.46
N LYS A 268 -0.44 -14.79 30.08
CA LYS A 268 0.86 -15.34 30.48
C LYS A 268 1.40 -16.40 29.52
N ILE A 269 0.53 -17.16 28.89
CA ILE A 269 0.88 -18.25 27.97
C ILE A 269 -0.05 -18.16 26.79
N ALA A 270 0.46 -18.27 25.57
CA ALA A 270 -0.37 -18.32 24.37
C ALA A 270 -1.33 -19.51 24.46
N PRO A 271 -2.61 -19.36 24.07
CA PRO A 271 -3.63 -20.40 24.23
C PRO A 271 -3.23 -21.74 23.60
N CYS A 272 -2.54 -21.73 22.45
CA CYS A 272 -2.05 -22.93 21.78
C CYS A 272 -1.01 -23.73 22.58
N ASN A 273 -0.41 -23.15 23.61
CA ASN A 273 0.57 -23.78 24.49
C ASN A 273 -0.01 -24.15 25.87
N GLN A 274 -1.33 -24.01 26.07
CA GLN A 274 -1.99 -24.32 27.33
C GLN A 274 -2.33 -25.79 27.43
N HIS A 275 -2.32 -26.29 28.67
CA HIS A 275 -2.76 -27.65 29.01
C HIS A 275 -4.28 -27.73 29.06
N ARG A 276 -4.80 -28.95 28.97
CA ARG A 276 -6.25 -29.23 28.98
C ARG A 276 -6.96 -28.60 30.18
N GLU A 277 -6.39 -28.73 31.37
CA GLU A 277 -6.98 -28.23 32.61
C GLU A 277 -7.20 -26.72 32.62
N SER A 278 -6.36 -25.96 31.85
CA SER A 278 -6.51 -24.52 31.72
C SER A 278 -7.65 -24.13 30.75
N LEU A 279 -8.02 -25.01 29.85
CA LEU A 279 -9.06 -24.80 28.85
C LEU A 279 -10.45 -25.35 29.31
N GLU A 280 -10.49 -26.32 30.24
CA GLU A 280 -11.71 -26.86 30.74
C GLU A 280 -12.57 -25.80 31.45
N GLY A 281 -13.89 -25.81 31.15
CA GLY A 281 -14.85 -24.84 31.70
C GLY A 281 -14.69 -23.41 31.11
N LYS A 282 -13.73 -23.19 30.24
CA LYS A 282 -13.56 -21.89 29.53
C LYS A 282 -14.44 -21.83 28.28
N ARG A 283 -14.58 -20.62 27.77
CA ARG A 283 -15.33 -20.31 26.55
C ARG A 283 -14.41 -19.76 25.49
N GLY A 284 -14.59 -20.23 24.27
CA GLY A 284 -13.87 -19.78 23.08
C GLY A 284 -14.65 -18.76 22.27
N LYS A 285 -14.60 -18.92 20.98
CA LYS A 285 -15.19 -18.05 19.97
C LYS A 285 -16.68 -17.81 20.22
N PHE A 286 -17.08 -16.54 20.31
CA PHE A 286 -18.46 -16.10 20.61
C PHE A 286 -19.04 -16.66 21.91
N GLY A 287 -18.21 -16.91 22.89
CA GLY A 287 -18.64 -17.42 24.19
C GLY A 287 -19.10 -18.88 24.19
N VAL A 288 -18.79 -19.65 23.15
CA VAL A 288 -19.09 -21.07 23.09
C VAL A 288 -18.16 -21.82 24.06
N GLU A 289 -18.75 -22.71 24.89
CA GLU A 289 -18.00 -23.54 25.83
C GLU A 289 -17.03 -24.47 25.10
N LEU A 290 -15.77 -24.51 25.54
CA LEU A 290 -14.75 -25.36 24.95
C LEU A 290 -15.03 -26.83 25.31
N LYS A 291 -15.23 -27.68 24.31
CA LYS A 291 -15.54 -29.11 24.45
C LYS A 291 -14.67 -29.93 23.51
N GLY A 292 -14.28 -31.11 23.95
CA GLY A 292 -13.55 -32.07 23.13
C GLY A 292 -12.84 -33.13 23.95
N ASN A 293 -12.41 -34.18 23.29
CA ASN A 293 -11.70 -35.29 23.92
C ASN A 293 -10.19 -35.01 24.02
N SER A 294 -9.67 -34.08 23.20
CA SER A 294 -8.28 -33.66 23.16
C SER A 294 -8.15 -32.16 23.35
N VAL A 295 -6.92 -31.70 23.61
CA VAL A 295 -6.58 -30.27 23.63
C VAL A 295 -6.82 -29.66 22.26
N ASP A 296 -6.47 -30.37 21.19
CA ASP A 296 -6.64 -29.89 19.81
C ASP A 296 -8.11 -29.62 19.48
N ASP A 297 -9.04 -30.47 19.93
CA ASP A 297 -10.49 -30.24 19.75
C ASP A 297 -10.95 -28.93 20.41
N MET A 298 -10.41 -28.62 21.58
CA MET A 298 -10.72 -27.38 22.30
C MET A 298 -10.08 -26.16 21.62
N LEU A 299 -8.83 -26.28 21.15
CA LEU A 299 -8.13 -25.20 20.45
C LEU A 299 -8.82 -24.81 19.14
N LEU A 300 -9.42 -25.76 18.41
CA LEU A 300 -10.18 -25.47 17.18
C LEU A 300 -11.38 -24.54 17.42
N GLN A 301 -11.88 -24.47 18.64
CA GLN A 301 -13.01 -23.62 19.02
C GLN A 301 -12.58 -22.20 19.45
N LEU A 302 -11.27 -21.95 19.53
CA LEU A 302 -10.72 -20.61 19.76
C LEU A 302 -10.70 -19.77 18.46
N PRO A 303 -10.55 -18.44 18.54
CA PRO A 303 -10.21 -17.63 17.38
C PRO A 303 -8.93 -18.12 16.69
N ILE A 304 -8.90 -18.10 15.35
CA ILE A 304 -7.81 -18.74 14.56
C ILE A 304 -6.40 -18.25 14.94
N TYR A 305 -6.26 -16.98 15.33
CA TYR A 305 -4.96 -16.44 15.77
C TYR A 305 -4.54 -16.96 17.17
N ALA A 306 -5.45 -17.54 17.93
CA ALA A 306 -5.19 -18.19 19.22
C ALA A 306 -4.86 -19.69 19.05
N GLN A 307 -5.15 -20.26 17.88
CA GLN A 307 -4.82 -21.64 17.50
C GLN A 307 -3.41 -21.77 16.93
N ALA A 308 -2.86 -20.67 16.37
CA ALA A 308 -1.58 -20.69 15.67
C ALA A 308 -0.45 -21.13 16.60
N ALA A 309 0.32 -22.13 16.16
CA ALA A 309 1.47 -22.63 16.90
C ALA A 309 2.47 -21.49 17.20
N MET A 310 2.89 -21.42 18.47
CA MET A 310 3.91 -20.49 18.97
C MET A 310 4.99 -21.30 19.69
N LYS A 311 6.17 -20.69 19.89
CA LYS A 311 7.23 -21.34 20.65
C LYS A 311 6.74 -21.64 22.10
N PRO A 312 7.22 -22.71 22.73
CA PRO A 312 6.93 -22.97 24.14
C PRO A 312 7.25 -21.71 24.98
N ASN A 313 6.34 -21.37 25.90
CA ASN A 313 6.44 -20.18 26.76
C ASN A 313 6.43 -18.82 26.04
N GLU A 314 6.10 -18.76 24.76
CA GLU A 314 5.90 -17.50 24.05
C GLU A 314 4.55 -16.89 24.42
N GLU A 315 4.58 -15.60 24.73
CA GLU A 315 3.39 -14.81 25.05
C GLU A 315 2.87 -14.07 23.82
N PHE A 316 1.59 -13.73 23.84
CA PHE A 316 1.08 -12.77 22.87
C PHE A 316 1.74 -11.40 23.07
N PRO A 317 2.06 -10.67 21.97
CA PRO A 317 2.54 -9.31 22.09
C PRO A 317 1.48 -8.41 22.73
N GLU A 318 1.90 -7.39 23.48
CA GLU A 318 1.02 -6.52 24.29
C GLU A 318 -0.13 -5.91 23.49
N TRP A 319 0.11 -5.49 22.23
CA TRP A 319 -0.96 -4.97 21.39
C TRP A 319 -2.11 -5.99 21.18
N LYS A 320 -1.78 -7.28 21.06
CA LYS A 320 -2.78 -8.34 20.88
C LYS A 320 -3.54 -8.61 22.18
N LYS A 321 -2.83 -8.66 23.32
CA LYS A 321 -3.47 -8.80 24.64
C LYS A 321 -4.44 -7.66 24.89
N ASN A 322 -4.05 -6.42 24.58
CA ASN A 322 -4.92 -5.25 24.70
C ASN A 322 -6.17 -5.35 23.81
N PHE A 323 -6.04 -5.77 22.55
CA PHE A 323 -7.21 -5.94 21.67
C PHE A 323 -8.18 -7.01 22.21
N ILE A 324 -7.70 -8.13 22.72
CA ILE A 324 -8.53 -9.16 23.34
C ILE A 324 -9.27 -8.56 24.55
N ARG A 325 -8.55 -7.91 25.46
CA ARG A 325 -9.11 -7.29 26.67
C ARG A 325 -10.21 -6.30 26.33
N TRP A 326 -9.92 -5.32 25.49
CA TRP A 326 -10.88 -4.26 25.11
C TRP A 326 -12.14 -4.81 24.44
N ASN A 327 -12.01 -5.84 23.59
CA ASN A 327 -13.16 -6.46 22.96
C ASN A 327 -14.04 -7.24 23.95
N ARG A 328 -13.44 -7.93 24.92
CA ARG A 328 -14.20 -8.63 25.99
C ARG A 328 -14.87 -7.63 26.91
N GLU A 329 -14.20 -6.56 27.31
CA GLU A 329 -14.77 -5.48 28.13
C GLU A 329 -15.93 -4.77 27.40
N PHE A 330 -15.76 -4.40 26.14
CA PHE A 330 -16.81 -3.80 25.32
C PHE A 330 -18.05 -4.71 25.23
N TYR A 331 -17.84 -5.99 25.01
CA TYR A 331 -18.94 -6.96 25.01
C TYR A 331 -19.63 -7.07 26.38
N ALA A 332 -18.88 -7.16 27.46
CA ALA A 332 -19.43 -7.24 28.81
C ALA A 332 -20.32 -6.03 29.16
N GLN A 333 -19.88 -4.81 28.72
CA GLN A 333 -20.63 -3.57 28.93
C GLN A 333 -21.94 -3.52 28.12
N HIS A 334 -21.96 -4.12 26.93
CA HIS A 334 -23.04 -4.00 25.95
C HIS A 334 -23.68 -5.34 25.57
N LYS A 335 -23.49 -6.37 26.41
CA LYS A 335 -23.83 -7.77 26.12
C LYS A 335 -25.22 -7.95 25.53
N LYS A 336 -26.26 -7.39 26.20
CA LYS A 336 -27.65 -7.56 25.78
C LYS A 336 -27.89 -7.10 24.33
N ILE A 337 -27.30 -5.97 23.96
CA ILE A 337 -27.44 -5.38 22.62
C ILE A 337 -26.63 -6.16 21.60
N LEU A 338 -25.38 -6.51 21.94
CA LEU A 338 -24.50 -7.22 21.02
C LEU A 338 -24.93 -8.66 20.74
N ASP A 339 -25.58 -9.33 21.72
CA ASP A 339 -26.15 -10.66 21.54
C ASP A 339 -27.22 -10.69 20.42
N GLU A 340 -27.95 -9.60 20.20
CA GLU A 340 -28.95 -9.50 19.12
C GLU A 340 -28.29 -9.48 17.72
N TRP A 341 -27.06 -8.99 17.63
CA TRP A 341 -26.32 -8.87 16.37
C TRP A 341 -25.41 -10.07 16.07
N ILE A 342 -24.83 -10.73 17.07
CA ILE A 342 -23.92 -11.89 16.91
C ILE A 342 -24.42 -12.93 15.88
N PRO A 343 -25.71 -13.32 15.85
CA PRO A 343 -26.21 -14.28 14.87
C PRO A 343 -25.92 -13.89 13.41
N LYS A 344 -25.83 -12.59 13.09
CA LYS A 344 -25.59 -12.11 11.73
C LYS A 344 -24.18 -12.45 11.22
N ILE A 345 -23.17 -12.40 12.07
CA ILE A 345 -21.78 -12.72 11.69
C ILE A 345 -21.37 -14.17 11.95
N LYS A 346 -22.26 -14.95 12.54
CA LYS A 346 -22.08 -16.41 12.69
C LYS A 346 -22.63 -17.20 11.50
N GLN A 347 -23.24 -16.53 10.53
CA GLN A 347 -23.78 -17.18 9.34
C GLN A 347 -22.66 -17.77 8.46
N PRO A 348 -22.97 -18.79 7.65
CA PRO A 348 -22.03 -19.31 6.66
C PRO A 348 -21.48 -18.19 5.76
N GLY A 349 -20.18 -18.24 5.45
CA GLY A 349 -19.50 -17.21 4.66
C GLY A 349 -18.79 -16.12 5.47
N PHE A 350 -19.05 -16.03 6.77
CA PHE A 350 -18.27 -15.16 7.67
C PHE A 350 -17.06 -15.91 8.22
N GLU A 351 -15.95 -15.80 7.52
CA GLU A 351 -14.66 -16.30 8.00
C GLU A 351 -14.02 -15.34 9.01
N ASN A 352 -12.92 -15.77 9.64
CA ASN A 352 -12.29 -15.02 10.74
C ASN A 352 -11.93 -13.56 10.40
N SER A 353 -11.51 -13.26 9.16
CA SER A 353 -11.23 -11.90 8.72
C SER A 353 -12.50 -11.04 8.60
N HIS A 354 -13.64 -11.64 8.27
CA HIS A 354 -14.92 -10.94 8.12
C HIS A 354 -15.58 -10.66 9.48
N GLN A 355 -15.12 -11.33 10.54
CA GLN A 355 -15.55 -11.13 11.93
C GLN A 355 -14.73 -10.07 12.67
N LYS A 356 -13.85 -9.36 11.95
CA LYS A 356 -13.04 -8.25 12.45
C LYS A 356 -13.37 -6.98 11.68
N PHE A 357 -13.43 -5.86 12.40
CA PHE A 357 -13.83 -4.58 11.82
C PHE A 357 -12.98 -3.43 12.38
N GLU A 358 -12.46 -2.59 11.50
CA GLU A 358 -11.65 -1.41 11.84
C GLU A 358 -12.34 -0.15 11.33
N TRP A 359 -12.86 0.67 12.24
CA TRP A 359 -13.45 1.96 11.91
C TRP A 359 -12.41 3.09 11.99
N ASN A 360 -11.84 3.49 10.85
CA ASN A 360 -10.81 4.53 10.77
C ASN A 360 -11.39 5.85 10.21
N CYS A 361 -12.62 6.20 10.58
CA CYS A 361 -13.28 7.41 10.13
C CYS A 361 -13.40 8.49 11.20
N GLY A 362 -12.84 8.24 12.39
CA GLY A 362 -13.06 9.12 13.53
C GLY A 362 -14.50 9.05 14.07
N MET A 363 -14.83 9.96 14.94
CA MET A 363 -16.17 10.08 15.51
C MET A 363 -16.78 11.40 15.02
N ASP A 364 -17.84 11.31 14.24
CA ASP A 364 -18.73 12.45 14.00
C ASP A 364 -19.94 12.29 14.94
N LYS A 365 -20.04 13.17 15.96
CA LYS A 365 -21.16 13.15 16.90
C LYS A 365 -22.47 13.62 16.27
N LYS A 366 -22.43 14.21 15.07
CA LYS A 366 -23.58 14.83 14.40
C LYS A 366 -24.18 13.94 13.32
N ALA A 367 -23.43 12.95 12.82
CA ALA A 367 -23.88 12.08 11.74
C ALA A 367 -23.97 10.62 12.19
N LYS A 368 -25.02 9.93 11.75
CA LYS A 368 -25.13 8.47 11.92
C LYS A 368 -24.01 7.79 11.15
N PRO A 369 -23.25 6.86 11.77
CA PRO A 369 -22.20 6.16 11.08
C PRO A 369 -22.75 5.29 9.95
N THR A 370 -22.14 5.41 8.78
CA THR A 370 -22.55 4.65 7.60
C THR A 370 -21.34 4.19 6.79
N LEU A 371 -21.47 3.02 6.17
CA LEU A 371 -20.49 2.50 5.20
C LEU A 371 -20.69 3.15 3.82
N GLN A 372 -21.85 3.73 3.57
CA GLN A 372 -22.29 4.14 2.23
C GLN A 372 -21.37 5.16 1.56
N ASP A 373 -20.75 6.04 2.30
CA ASP A 373 -19.85 7.08 1.76
C ASP A 373 -18.36 6.84 2.12
N LYS A 374 -17.99 5.62 2.46
CA LYS A 374 -16.65 5.26 2.94
C LYS A 374 -15.87 4.40 1.96
N ILE A 375 -14.56 4.45 2.02
CA ILE A 375 -13.68 3.48 1.35
C ILE A 375 -13.59 2.25 2.22
N ILE A 376 -13.90 1.08 1.65
CA ILE A 376 -13.86 -0.19 2.36
C ILE A 376 -12.81 -1.09 1.75
N GLN A 377 -12.06 -1.79 2.59
CA GLN A 377 -11.04 -2.74 2.18
C GLN A 377 -11.14 -4.02 3.02
N PHE A 378 -11.29 -5.15 2.36
CA PHE A 378 -11.21 -6.46 2.98
C PHE A 378 -9.74 -6.86 3.13
N ARG A 379 -9.32 -7.26 4.32
CA ARG A 379 -7.93 -7.59 4.65
C ARG A 379 -7.88 -8.86 5.49
N PRO A 380 -6.75 -9.59 5.53
CA PRO A 380 -6.60 -10.71 6.47
C PRO A 380 -6.79 -10.29 7.93
N SER A 381 -6.49 -9.03 8.28
CA SER A 381 -6.67 -8.46 9.62
C SER A 381 -8.09 -8.00 9.93
N GLY A 382 -9.00 -7.96 8.94
CA GLY A 382 -10.37 -7.50 9.12
C GLY A 382 -10.86 -6.56 8.02
N ILE A 383 -12.13 -6.18 8.09
CA ILE A 383 -12.75 -5.19 7.21
C ILE A 383 -12.36 -3.81 7.73
N ARG A 384 -11.68 -3.05 6.91
CA ARG A 384 -11.26 -1.68 7.23
C ARG A 384 -12.13 -0.66 6.52
N VAL A 385 -12.62 0.32 7.28
CA VAL A 385 -13.42 1.44 6.79
C VAL A 385 -12.64 2.74 6.97
N LYS A 386 -12.58 3.55 5.92
CA LYS A 386 -11.85 4.82 5.90
C LYS A 386 -12.69 5.94 5.30
N LEU A 387 -12.36 7.18 5.67
CA LEU A 387 -12.92 8.36 5.01
C LEU A 387 -12.57 8.37 3.51
N PRO A 388 -13.42 8.96 2.65
CA PRO A 388 -13.22 9.01 1.20
C PRO A 388 -12.17 10.05 0.80
N THR A 389 -11.09 10.18 1.57
CA THR A 389 -10.01 11.12 1.31
C THR A 389 -8.99 10.53 0.35
N TYR A 390 -8.41 9.38 0.72
CA TYR A 390 -7.41 8.71 -0.09
C TYR A 390 -7.48 7.19 0.04
N SER A 391 -7.17 6.50 -1.05
CA SER A 391 -7.01 5.05 -1.09
C SER A 391 -5.79 4.60 -0.28
N PRO A 392 -5.84 3.43 0.35
CA PRO A 392 -4.61 2.77 0.79
C PRO A 392 -3.72 2.45 -0.42
N ALA A 393 -2.46 2.08 -0.16
CA ALA A 393 -1.59 1.56 -1.20
C ALA A 393 -2.26 0.36 -1.90
N LEU A 394 -2.14 0.31 -3.22
CA LEU A 394 -2.61 -0.84 -4.00
C LEU A 394 -1.85 -2.08 -3.57
N VAL A 395 -2.57 -3.17 -3.37
CA VAL A 395 -2.02 -4.44 -2.90
C VAL A 395 -2.05 -5.49 -4.00
N LEU A 396 -1.19 -6.48 -3.84
CA LEU A 396 -0.94 -7.50 -4.85
C LEU A 396 -2.04 -8.58 -4.98
N THR A 397 -3.08 -8.50 -4.15
CA THR A 397 -4.16 -9.50 -4.10
C THR A 397 -5.52 -8.88 -4.42
N THR A 398 -6.31 -9.58 -5.22
CA THR A 398 -7.65 -9.14 -5.63
C THR A 398 -8.64 -9.00 -4.47
N THR A 399 -8.41 -9.72 -3.37
CA THR A 399 -9.29 -9.68 -2.18
C THR A 399 -9.23 -8.37 -1.43
N GLN A 400 -8.19 -7.55 -1.67
CA GLN A 400 -7.97 -6.29 -0.95
C GLN A 400 -8.18 -5.03 -1.80
N ILE A 401 -8.76 -5.19 -3.00
CA ILE A 401 -9.12 -4.04 -3.85
C ILE A 401 -10.11 -3.15 -3.10
N PRO A 402 -9.90 -1.82 -3.06
CA PRO A 402 -10.83 -0.90 -2.44
C PRO A 402 -12.24 -1.00 -3.02
N ILE A 403 -13.23 -0.89 -2.15
CA ILE A 403 -14.65 -0.90 -2.48
C ILE A 403 -15.20 0.50 -2.25
N PHE A 404 -16.03 0.94 -3.17
CA PHE A 404 -16.78 2.20 -3.13
C PHE A 404 -18.29 1.90 -3.12
N PRO A 405 -18.94 1.79 -1.95
CA PRO A 405 -20.34 1.42 -1.84
C PRO A 405 -21.33 2.42 -2.47
N TRP A 406 -20.88 3.67 -2.68
CA TRP A 406 -21.71 4.77 -3.18
C TRP A 406 -21.63 4.97 -4.70
N VAL A 407 -20.68 4.32 -5.37
CA VAL A 407 -20.46 4.57 -6.80
C VAL A 407 -21.52 3.84 -7.62
N HIS A 408 -22.20 4.58 -8.48
CA HIS A 408 -23.13 3.99 -9.43
C HIS A 408 -22.38 3.34 -10.58
N THR A 409 -22.92 2.26 -11.08
CA THR A 409 -22.37 1.49 -12.20
C THR A 409 -23.21 1.69 -13.45
N PRO A 410 -22.65 1.57 -14.66
CA PRO A 410 -23.38 1.73 -15.91
C PRO A 410 -24.57 0.78 -16.09
N ASP A 411 -24.59 -0.36 -15.38
CA ASP A 411 -25.70 -1.32 -15.36
C ASP A 411 -26.80 -0.99 -14.34
N GLY A 412 -26.72 0.20 -13.71
CA GLY A 412 -27.73 0.71 -12.77
C GLY A 412 -27.63 0.18 -11.34
N GLN A 413 -26.58 -0.58 -11.01
CA GLN A 413 -26.33 -1.01 -9.63
C GLN A 413 -25.59 0.08 -8.84
N THR A 414 -25.47 -0.11 -7.54
CA THR A 414 -24.70 0.77 -6.66
C THR A 414 -23.71 -0.07 -5.86
N GLY A 415 -22.49 0.42 -5.80
CA GLY A 415 -21.37 -0.24 -5.11
C GLY A 415 -20.55 -1.15 -6.02
N ARG A 416 -19.25 -0.88 -6.12
CA ARG A 416 -18.29 -1.67 -6.88
C ARG A 416 -16.88 -1.60 -6.32
N TYR A 417 -16.02 -2.46 -6.84
CA TYR A 417 -14.58 -2.35 -6.61
C TYR A 417 -13.96 -1.22 -7.44
N MET A 418 -12.79 -0.72 -6.98
CA MET A 418 -11.96 0.19 -7.76
C MET A 418 -11.63 -0.43 -9.12
N THR A 419 -11.72 0.36 -10.20
CA THR A 419 -11.41 -0.11 -11.57
C THR A 419 -9.91 -0.05 -11.87
N LYS A 420 -9.48 -0.68 -12.98
CA LYS A 420 -8.11 -0.61 -13.46
C LYS A 420 -7.71 0.83 -13.83
N LYS A 421 -8.63 1.58 -14.46
CA LYS A 421 -8.39 2.99 -14.81
C LYS A 421 -8.19 3.86 -13.57
N GLU A 422 -8.99 3.66 -12.54
CA GLU A 422 -8.85 4.39 -11.27
C GLU A 422 -7.55 4.05 -10.57
N ALA A 423 -7.13 2.77 -10.60
CA ALA A 423 -5.83 2.33 -10.10
C ALA A 423 -4.66 2.97 -10.89
N ALA A 424 -4.79 3.14 -12.20
CA ALA A 424 -3.82 3.87 -13.01
C ALA A 424 -3.78 5.36 -12.65
N ARG A 425 -4.95 6.01 -12.46
CA ARG A 425 -5.06 7.42 -12.08
C ARG A 425 -4.37 7.74 -10.77
N ILE A 426 -4.54 6.92 -9.74
CA ILE A 426 -3.85 7.17 -8.45
C ILE A 426 -2.34 6.95 -8.51
N GLN A 427 -1.82 6.25 -9.53
CA GLN A 427 -0.40 6.14 -9.83
C GLN A 427 0.08 7.18 -10.86
N CYS A 428 -0.82 8.03 -11.37
CA CYS A 428 -0.58 8.99 -12.44
C CYS A 428 -0.04 8.32 -13.70
N MET A 429 -0.63 7.16 -14.05
CA MET A 429 -0.26 6.29 -15.18
C MET A 429 -1.38 6.16 -16.22
N GLU A 430 -2.35 7.05 -16.24
CA GLU A 430 -3.48 7.04 -17.17
C GLU A 430 -3.08 7.19 -18.65
N GLU A 431 -1.87 7.63 -18.91
CA GLU A 431 -1.31 7.77 -20.26
C GLU A 431 -0.86 6.43 -20.87
N LEU A 432 -0.73 5.37 -20.07
CA LEU A 432 -0.39 4.04 -20.58
C LEU A 432 -1.50 3.51 -21.48
N LYS A 433 -1.16 3.19 -22.71
CA LYS A 433 -2.10 2.63 -23.69
C LYS A 433 -2.33 1.13 -23.48
N HIS A 434 -1.32 0.46 -22.96
CA HIS A 434 -1.34 -0.98 -22.74
C HIS A 434 -1.10 -1.29 -21.26
N THR A 435 -2.06 -1.97 -20.65
CA THR A 435 -2.01 -2.41 -19.25
C THR A 435 -2.25 -3.92 -19.18
N PRO A 436 -1.94 -4.59 -18.07
CA PRO A 436 -2.21 -6.01 -17.95
C PRO A 436 -3.70 -6.35 -18.21
N ASN A 437 -3.94 -7.52 -18.78
CA ASN A 437 -5.29 -7.93 -19.22
C ASN A 437 -6.23 -8.18 -18.04
N THR A 438 -5.72 -8.79 -16.96
CA THR A 438 -6.55 -9.13 -15.81
C THR A 438 -6.49 -8.04 -14.72
N ILE A 439 -7.56 -7.93 -13.96
CA ILE A 439 -7.63 -7.03 -12.78
C ILE A 439 -6.49 -7.37 -11.80
N ALA A 440 -6.26 -8.65 -11.52
CA ALA A 440 -5.23 -9.10 -10.60
C ALA A 440 -3.83 -8.65 -11.01
N GLU A 441 -3.48 -8.84 -12.28
CA GLU A 441 -2.19 -8.42 -12.82
C GLU A 441 -2.06 -6.90 -12.86
N SER A 442 -3.12 -6.18 -13.21
CA SER A 442 -3.15 -4.71 -13.23
C SER A 442 -2.89 -4.13 -11.83
N PHE A 443 -3.62 -4.61 -10.82
CA PHE A 443 -3.41 -4.14 -9.44
C PHE A 443 -2.03 -4.52 -8.92
N ARG A 444 -1.50 -5.68 -9.30
CA ARG A 444 -0.12 -6.07 -8.97
C ARG A 444 0.90 -5.16 -9.65
N ALA A 445 0.72 -4.85 -10.92
CA ALA A 445 1.63 -4.00 -11.68
C ALA A 445 1.61 -2.55 -11.14
N PHE A 446 0.45 -1.94 -10.98
CA PHE A 446 0.30 -0.62 -10.39
C PHE A 446 0.73 -0.57 -8.92
N GLY A 447 0.48 -1.65 -8.15
CA GLY A 447 0.88 -1.76 -6.75
C GLY A 447 2.40 -1.83 -6.57
N ASN A 448 3.14 -2.35 -7.53
CA ASN A 448 4.61 -2.37 -7.51
C ASN A 448 5.24 -1.12 -8.16
N ALA A 449 4.51 -0.40 -8.98
CA ALA A 449 5.03 0.76 -9.68
C ALA A 449 5.31 1.94 -8.73
N VAL A 450 6.25 2.79 -9.08
CA VAL A 450 6.43 4.11 -8.46
C VAL A 450 5.29 5.04 -8.88
N ASN A 451 4.95 6.02 -8.04
CA ASN A 451 4.01 7.06 -8.45
C ASN A 451 4.71 8.07 -9.37
N VAL A 452 4.18 8.22 -10.58
CA VAL A 452 4.81 9.03 -11.64
C VAL A 452 4.98 10.50 -11.24
N GLU A 453 3.98 11.10 -10.63
CA GLU A 453 4.03 12.53 -10.26
C GLU A 453 5.00 12.80 -9.11
N VAL A 454 5.08 11.90 -8.12
CA VAL A 454 6.07 12.01 -7.03
C VAL A 454 7.49 11.95 -7.61
N VAL A 455 7.76 10.96 -8.46
CA VAL A 455 9.07 10.81 -9.14
C VAL A 455 9.39 12.04 -9.99
N ARG A 456 8.42 12.54 -10.78
CA ARG A 456 8.60 13.71 -11.64
C ARG A 456 9.01 14.95 -10.82
N ARG A 457 8.32 15.22 -9.71
CA ARG A 457 8.62 16.37 -8.84
C ARG A 457 10.01 16.27 -8.21
N ILE A 458 10.40 15.07 -7.75
CA ILE A 458 11.73 14.85 -7.17
C ILE A 458 12.80 15.01 -8.26
N ALA A 459 12.60 14.39 -9.43
CA ALA A 459 13.55 14.47 -10.55
C ALA A 459 13.71 15.89 -11.09
N GLU A 460 12.63 16.67 -11.17
CA GLU A 460 12.66 18.08 -11.56
C GLU A 460 13.61 18.88 -10.66
N LYS A 461 13.48 18.73 -9.33
CA LYS A 461 14.37 19.37 -8.36
C LYS A 461 15.81 18.85 -8.43
N LEU A 462 15.99 17.55 -8.63
CA LEU A 462 17.31 16.95 -8.74
C LEU A 462 18.08 17.45 -9.97
N LEU A 463 17.40 17.59 -11.10
CA LEU A 463 17.99 18.05 -12.37
C LEU A 463 18.23 19.57 -12.42
N GLU A 464 17.67 20.36 -11.48
CA GLU A 464 17.98 21.78 -11.30
C GLU A 464 19.34 22.01 -10.62
N VAL A 465 19.90 21.03 -9.90
CA VAL A 465 21.20 21.12 -9.20
C VAL A 465 22.33 21.14 -10.22
N ARG A 466 23.16 22.19 -10.19
CA ARG A 466 24.28 22.42 -11.10
C ARG A 466 25.64 22.18 -10.45
#